data_87027e43174959e49974f5449e6ad579
#
_entry.id   87027e43174959e49974f5449e6ad579
#
_cell.length_a   1.000
_cell.length_b   1.000
_cell.length_c   1.000
_cell.angle_alpha   90.00
_cell.angle_beta   90.00
_cell.angle_gamma   90.00
#
_symmetry.space_group_name_H-M   'P 1'
#
loop_
_entity.id
_entity.type
_entity.pdbx_description
1 polymer ?
#
loop_
_entity_poly.entity_id
_entity_poly.type
_entity_poly.pdbx_seq_one_letter_code
_entity_poly.pdbx_strand_id
1 'polypeptide(L)'
;MHPYLISIGSFHLPTYGTMLAIAVLAGIYTAIRLGRRVGVDSALILDYSSWVILVALIGAKVLLIITLWSYYRAHPEEIFSYATLKLGGVFYGGFLAALFFTIWYVRVRKISFWKMTDVLVPSVALGTAITRLGCFSAGCDYGKPTTAPWGVIFSNALAHEATGVPLGVRLHPTQLYESATTLAIFAVLLWWSPRKKHDGDVFLGYLGLYAAGRFLLEYLRGDENRGFVFHHLLSTSQFIALLVLAGISGVFIWRRVHGSEKASALSEGSSTEFSQVAGANAGQRKNSRGNHKAKRKMQNSKPV
;
A
#
# COMPACT_ATOMS: atom_id res chain seq x y z
N MET A 1 -4.02 -22.42 21.70
CA MET A 1 -3.21 -21.89 20.62
C MET A 1 -2.29 -22.95 20.09
N HIS A 2 -2.10 -23.01 18.79
CA HIS A 2 -1.39 -24.09 18.13
C HIS A 2 -0.25 -23.49 17.28
N PRO A 3 0.98 -23.35 17.86
CA PRO A 3 2.15 -22.88 17.08
C PRO A 3 2.42 -23.78 15.89
N TYR A 4 2.08 -25.07 16.01
CA TYR A 4 2.15 -26.06 14.95
C TYR A 4 0.74 -26.50 14.54
N LEU A 5 0.47 -26.48 13.22
CA LEU A 5 -0.80 -26.96 12.66
C LEU A 5 -0.89 -28.48 12.68
N ILE A 6 0.22 -29.14 12.35
CA ILE A 6 0.38 -30.59 12.31
C ILE A 6 1.74 -30.95 12.91
N SER A 7 1.76 -31.99 13.74
CA SER A 7 3.00 -32.57 14.28
C SER A 7 2.96 -34.09 14.09
N ILE A 8 3.86 -34.61 13.24
CA ILE A 8 3.99 -36.05 12.95
C ILE A 8 5.44 -36.44 13.18
N GLY A 9 5.72 -37.12 14.31
CA GLY A 9 7.07 -37.47 14.69
C GLY A 9 7.97 -36.22 14.82
N SER A 10 9.07 -36.18 14.09
CA SER A 10 10.00 -35.02 14.05
C SER A 10 9.57 -33.90 13.11
N PHE A 11 8.52 -34.11 12.31
CA PHE A 11 8.00 -33.10 11.40
C PHE A 11 6.95 -32.22 12.08
N HIS A 12 7.22 -30.93 12.15
CA HIS A 12 6.33 -29.92 12.71
C HIS A 12 6.03 -28.85 11.65
N LEU A 13 4.77 -28.74 11.21
CA LEU A 13 4.31 -27.70 10.29
C LEU A 13 3.92 -26.45 11.07
N PRO A 14 4.69 -25.33 10.98
CA PRO A 14 4.36 -24.10 11.71
C PRO A 14 3.06 -23.47 11.19
N THR A 15 2.15 -23.11 12.09
CA THR A 15 0.88 -22.44 11.73
C THR A 15 1.14 -21.10 11.06
N TYR A 16 2.12 -20.31 11.54
CA TYR A 16 2.50 -19.04 10.93
C TYR A 16 2.95 -19.20 9.47
N GLY A 17 3.83 -20.17 9.19
CA GLY A 17 4.32 -20.42 7.82
C GLY A 17 3.19 -20.84 6.88
N THR A 18 2.25 -21.65 7.37
CA THR A 18 1.07 -22.07 6.59
C THR A 18 0.17 -20.88 6.29
N MET A 19 -0.11 -20.02 7.28
CA MET A 19 -0.92 -18.80 7.06
C MET A 19 -0.24 -17.83 6.13
N LEU A 20 1.08 -17.70 6.18
CA LEU A 20 1.87 -16.90 5.24
C LEU A 20 1.73 -17.44 3.81
N ALA A 21 1.84 -18.74 3.60
CA ALA A 21 1.66 -19.35 2.28
C ALA A 21 0.25 -19.09 1.72
N ILE A 22 -0.79 -19.26 2.55
CA ILE A 22 -2.17 -18.95 2.19
C ILE A 22 -2.32 -17.46 1.85
N ALA A 23 -1.71 -16.57 2.65
CA ALA A 23 -1.73 -15.12 2.42
C ALA A 23 -1.11 -14.75 1.07
N VAL A 24 0.02 -15.36 0.72
CA VAL A 24 0.69 -15.16 -0.58
C VAL A 24 -0.22 -15.60 -1.73
N LEU A 25 -0.77 -16.82 -1.67
CA LEU A 25 -1.64 -17.34 -2.72
C LEU A 25 -2.92 -16.50 -2.89
N ALA A 26 -3.57 -16.14 -1.78
CA ALA A 26 -4.75 -15.26 -1.78
C ALA A 26 -4.41 -13.86 -2.33
N GLY A 27 -3.23 -13.33 -1.98
CA GLY A 27 -2.74 -12.06 -2.47
C GLY A 27 -2.50 -12.07 -3.98
N ILE A 28 -1.80 -13.09 -4.49
CA ILE A 28 -1.55 -13.25 -5.94
C ILE A 28 -2.87 -13.39 -6.71
N TYR A 29 -3.78 -14.23 -6.22
CA TYR A 29 -5.10 -14.39 -6.83
C TYR A 29 -5.87 -13.08 -6.91
N THR A 30 -5.86 -12.31 -5.82
CA THR A 30 -6.52 -10.99 -5.75
C THR A 30 -5.87 -10.00 -6.71
N ALA A 31 -4.52 -9.93 -6.76
CA ALA A 31 -3.80 -9.06 -7.68
C ALA A 31 -4.11 -9.39 -9.15
N ILE A 32 -4.15 -10.66 -9.52
CA ILE A 32 -4.54 -11.10 -10.87
C ILE A 32 -5.97 -10.66 -11.21
N ARG A 33 -6.92 -10.85 -10.28
CA ARG A 33 -8.31 -10.43 -10.49
C ARG A 33 -8.45 -8.93 -10.69
N LEU A 34 -7.74 -8.14 -9.88
CA LEU A 34 -7.76 -6.67 -9.97
C LEU A 34 -7.00 -6.17 -11.20
N GLY A 35 -5.85 -6.76 -11.50
CA GLY A 35 -5.05 -6.40 -12.67
C GLY A 35 -5.80 -6.59 -13.98
N ARG A 36 -6.54 -7.70 -14.13
CA ARG A 36 -7.39 -7.93 -15.31
C ARG A 36 -8.42 -6.83 -15.52
N ARG A 37 -9.00 -6.26 -14.44
CA ARG A 37 -10.00 -5.17 -14.53
C ARG A 37 -9.41 -3.88 -15.09
N VAL A 38 -8.12 -3.65 -14.90
CA VAL A 38 -7.41 -2.43 -15.35
C VAL A 38 -6.48 -2.69 -16.53
N GLY A 39 -6.57 -3.86 -17.17
CA GLY A 39 -5.80 -4.20 -18.36
C GLY A 39 -4.32 -4.48 -18.08
N VAL A 40 -3.98 -5.00 -16.89
CA VAL A 40 -2.65 -5.53 -16.56
C VAL A 40 -2.66 -7.04 -16.78
N ASP A 41 -1.69 -7.53 -17.56
CA ASP A 41 -1.60 -8.95 -17.87
C ASP A 41 -1.36 -9.81 -16.63
N SER A 42 -2.06 -10.95 -16.56
CA SER A 42 -1.94 -11.90 -15.46
C SER A 42 -0.56 -12.54 -15.38
N ALA A 43 0.06 -12.82 -16.54
CA ALA A 43 1.40 -13.40 -16.60
C ALA A 43 2.43 -12.43 -15.99
N LEU A 44 2.27 -11.14 -16.25
CA LEU A 44 3.12 -10.09 -15.69
C LEU A 44 2.97 -9.98 -14.16
N ILE A 45 1.74 -10.13 -13.62
CA ILE A 45 1.51 -10.12 -12.18
C ILE A 45 2.13 -11.35 -11.52
N LEU A 46 2.02 -12.53 -12.15
CA LEU A 46 2.64 -13.76 -11.66
C LEU A 46 4.17 -13.65 -11.65
N ASP A 47 4.76 -13.18 -12.75
CA ASP A 47 6.20 -12.94 -12.88
C ASP A 47 6.68 -11.96 -11.79
N TYR A 48 6.04 -10.80 -11.69
CA TYR A 48 6.32 -9.82 -10.64
C TYR A 48 6.22 -10.42 -9.22
N SER A 49 5.12 -11.13 -8.94
CA SER A 49 4.88 -11.68 -7.60
C SER A 49 5.94 -12.71 -7.22
N SER A 50 6.34 -13.56 -8.15
CA SER A 50 7.40 -14.56 -7.92
C SER A 50 8.73 -13.90 -7.58
N TRP A 51 9.13 -12.90 -8.37
CA TRP A 51 10.38 -12.20 -8.16
C TRP A 51 10.38 -11.31 -6.91
N VAL A 52 9.31 -10.56 -6.67
CA VAL A 52 9.26 -9.66 -5.49
C VAL A 52 9.30 -10.43 -4.19
N ILE A 53 8.68 -11.61 -4.11
CA ILE A 53 8.75 -12.48 -2.94
C ILE A 53 10.18 -12.96 -2.71
N LEU A 54 10.86 -13.45 -3.76
CA LEU A 54 12.24 -13.90 -3.68
C LEU A 54 13.17 -12.76 -3.25
N VAL A 55 13.07 -11.60 -3.88
CA VAL A 55 13.86 -10.41 -3.56
C VAL A 55 13.61 -9.92 -2.14
N ALA A 56 12.35 -9.94 -1.68
CA ALA A 56 12.00 -9.59 -0.29
C ALA A 56 12.63 -10.56 0.72
N LEU A 57 12.59 -11.86 0.46
CA LEU A 57 13.22 -12.86 1.32
C LEU A 57 14.74 -12.67 1.40
N ILE A 58 15.39 -12.45 0.26
CA ILE A 58 16.83 -12.16 0.20
C ILE A 58 17.15 -10.87 0.95
N GLY A 59 16.40 -9.80 0.70
CA GLY A 59 16.60 -8.50 1.36
C GLY A 59 16.45 -8.58 2.88
N ALA A 60 15.46 -9.33 3.35
CA ALA A 60 15.27 -9.57 4.79
C ALA A 60 16.46 -10.31 5.42
N LYS A 61 17.05 -11.28 4.72
CA LYS A 61 18.25 -12.02 5.16
C LYS A 61 19.51 -11.17 5.10
N VAL A 62 19.69 -10.40 4.04
CA VAL A 62 20.84 -9.49 3.90
C VAL A 62 20.85 -8.50 5.06
N LEU A 63 19.69 -7.88 5.38
CA LEU A 63 19.64 -6.93 6.50
C LEU A 63 19.84 -7.63 7.86
N LEU A 64 19.41 -8.88 8.04
CA LEU A 64 19.70 -9.68 9.23
C LEU A 64 21.20 -9.86 9.41
N ILE A 65 21.91 -10.26 8.35
CA ILE A 65 23.37 -10.46 8.37
C ILE A 65 24.09 -9.15 8.69
N ILE A 66 23.64 -8.03 8.08
CA ILE A 66 24.20 -6.70 8.37
C ILE A 66 23.98 -6.30 9.83
N THR A 67 22.78 -6.52 10.37
CA THR A 67 22.44 -6.18 11.75
C THR A 67 23.26 -6.99 12.77
N LEU A 68 23.54 -8.27 12.45
CA LEU A 68 24.34 -9.18 13.25
C LEU A 68 25.77 -9.35 12.71
N TRP A 69 26.30 -8.31 12.06
CA TRP A 69 27.57 -8.38 11.36
C TRP A 69 28.74 -8.85 12.24
N SER A 70 28.81 -8.40 13.50
CA SER A 70 29.86 -8.81 14.45
C SER A 70 29.85 -10.33 14.69
N TYR A 71 28.68 -10.95 14.74
CA TYR A 71 28.52 -12.39 14.88
C TYR A 71 28.90 -13.13 13.60
N TYR A 72 28.32 -12.79 12.46
CA TYR A 72 28.57 -13.49 11.21
C TYR A 72 29.98 -13.28 10.64
N ARG A 73 30.64 -12.19 11.00
CA ARG A 73 32.06 -12.00 10.69
C ARG A 73 32.97 -13.00 11.42
N ALA A 74 32.60 -13.38 12.66
CA ALA A 74 33.32 -14.37 13.44
C ALA A 74 32.98 -15.82 13.02
N HIS A 75 31.79 -16.04 12.48
CA HIS A 75 31.25 -17.35 12.09
C HIS A 75 30.68 -17.32 10.65
N PRO A 76 31.52 -17.11 9.62
CA PRO A 76 31.05 -16.95 8.24
C PRO A 76 30.38 -18.21 7.69
N GLU A 77 30.73 -19.39 8.19
CA GLU A 77 30.12 -20.68 7.85
C GLU A 77 28.62 -20.75 8.24
N GLU A 78 28.21 -19.96 9.22
CA GLU A 78 26.82 -19.97 9.68
C GLU A 78 25.88 -19.15 8.80
N ILE A 79 26.38 -18.30 7.90
CA ILE A 79 25.55 -17.49 7.00
C ILE A 79 24.58 -18.36 6.20
N PHE A 80 25.04 -19.51 5.71
CA PHE A 80 24.23 -20.47 4.95
C PHE A 80 23.76 -21.67 5.77
N SER A 81 23.93 -21.64 7.11
CA SER A 81 23.47 -22.72 7.98
C SER A 81 21.95 -22.87 7.96
N TYR A 82 21.47 -24.07 8.22
CA TYR A 82 20.05 -24.35 8.37
C TYR A 82 19.42 -23.53 9.50
N ALA A 83 20.16 -23.26 10.57
CA ALA A 83 19.73 -22.42 11.67
C ALA A 83 19.45 -20.98 11.19
N THR A 84 20.39 -20.37 10.46
CA THR A 84 20.24 -19.04 9.88
C THR A 84 19.11 -19.00 8.85
N LEU A 85 18.93 -20.04 8.04
CA LEU A 85 17.81 -20.11 7.08
C LEU A 85 16.46 -20.19 7.77
N LYS A 86 16.37 -20.87 8.91
CA LYS A 86 15.15 -20.93 9.75
C LYS A 86 14.82 -19.63 10.48
N LEU A 87 15.84 -18.86 10.86
CA LEU A 87 15.62 -17.56 11.51
C LEU A 87 14.78 -16.67 10.60
N GLY A 88 13.82 -15.93 11.18
CA GLY A 88 13.13 -14.86 10.47
C GLY A 88 14.14 -13.81 9.96
N GLY A 89 13.84 -13.15 8.87
CA GLY A 89 14.62 -12.00 8.40
C GLY A 89 14.17 -10.70 9.06
N VAL A 90 14.92 -9.63 8.86
CA VAL A 90 14.52 -8.28 9.29
C VAL A 90 13.51 -7.72 8.30
N PHE A 91 12.32 -7.41 8.78
CA PHE A 91 11.19 -6.91 7.96
C PHE A 91 11.57 -5.73 7.06
N TYR A 92 12.29 -4.74 7.60
CA TYR A 92 12.69 -3.55 6.84
C TYR A 92 13.60 -3.88 5.64
N GLY A 93 14.45 -4.90 5.75
CA GLY A 93 15.29 -5.36 4.63
C GLY A 93 14.45 -5.91 3.49
N GLY A 94 13.47 -6.75 3.81
CA GLY A 94 12.52 -7.27 2.82
C GLY A 94 11.66 -6.18 2.19
N PHE A 95 11.16 -5.25 2.99
CA PHE A 95 10.36 -4.12 2.53
C PHE A 95 11.12 -3.20 1.57
N LEU A 96 12.34 -2.78 1.93
CA LEU A 96 13.16 -1.93 1.07
C LEU A 96 13.54 -2.63 -0.23
N ALA A 97 13.95 -3.89 -0.15
CA ALA A 97 14.28 -4.69 -1.33
C ALA A 97 13.07 -4.83 -2.28
N ALA A 98 11.88 -5.12 -1.74
CA ALA A 98 10.65 -5.21 -2.52
C ALA A 98 10.28 -3.84 -3.14
N LEU A 99 10.44 -2.74 -2.41
CA LEU A 99 10.15 -1.39 -2.91
C LEU A 99 11.08 -1.03 -4.09
N PHE A 100 12.40 -1.20 -3.92
CA PHE A 100 13.38 -0.92 -4.99
C PHE A 100 13.16 -1.82 -6.20
N PHE A 101 12.91 -3.11 -5.97
CA PHE A 101 12.57 -4.05 -7.04
C PHE A 101 11.30 -3.62 -7.78
N THR A 102 10.25 -3.22 -7.07
CA THR A 102 9.00 -2.75 -7.67
C THR A 102 9.23 -1.54 -8.56
N ILE A 103 9.98 -0.54 -8.07
CA ILE A 103 10.31 0.67 -8.83
C ILE A 103 11.11 0.32 -10.09
N TRP A 104 12.09 -0.56 -9.97
CA TRP A 104 12.89 -1.04 -11.09
C TRP A 104 12.04 -1.82 -12.10
N TYR A 105 11.25 -2.79 -11.62
CA TYR A 105 10.43 -3.66 -12.46
C TYR A 105 9.41 -2.89 -13.30
N VAL A 106 8.68 -1.96 -12.69
CA VAL A 106 7.68 -1.17 -13.42
C VAL A 106 8.32 -0.24 -14.46
N ARG A 107 9.55 0.27 -14.20
CA ARG A 107 10.30 1.06 -15.18
C ARG A 107 10.74 0.22 -16.37
N VAL A 108 11.29 -0.96 -16.13
CA VAL A 108 11.75 -1.88 -17.18
C VAL A 108 10.56 -2.36 -18.04
N ARG A 109 9.44 -2.70 -17.39
CA ARG A 109 8.22 -3.14 -18.08
C ARG A 109 7.38 -2.00 -18.64
N LYS A 110 7.80 -0.73 -18.47
CA LYS A 110 7.09 0.50 -18.92
C LYS A 110 5.64 0.57 -18.43
N ILE A 111 5.40 0.17 -17.19
CA ILE A 111 4.10 0.22 -16.51
C ILE A 111 4.08 1.43 -15.58
N SER A 112 2.93 2.10 -15.43
CA SER A 112 2.77 3.14 -14.43
C SER A 112 2.93 2.55 -13.03
N PHE A 113 3.85 3.12 -12.23
CA PHE A 113 4.04 2.75 -10.82
C PHE A 113 2.72 2.86 -10.03
N TRP A 114 2.01 3.96 -10.20
CA TRP A 114 0.75 4.22 -9.50
C TRP A 114 -0.35 3.22 -9.87
N LYS A 115 -0.43 2.83 -11.15
CA LYS A 115 -1.37 1.81 -11.61
C LYS A 115 -1.05 0.44 -11.01
N MET A 116 0.23 0.07 -10.98
CA MET A 116 0.67 -1.20 -10.41
C MET A 116 0.43 -1.26 -8.91
N THR A 117 0.77 -0.21 -8.16
CA THR A 117 0.54 -0.15 -6.70
C THR A 117 -0.93 -0.22 -6.35
N ASP A 118 -1.82 0.44 -7.11
CA ASP A 118 -3.28 0.35 -6.91
C ASP A 118 -3.82 -1.08 -7.07
N VAL A 119 -3.22 -1.88 -7.95
CA VAL A 119 -3.57 -3.30 -8.13
C VAL A 119 -3.07 -4.16 -6.96
N LEU A 120 -1.88 -3.84 -6.44
CA LEU A 120 -1.21 -4.65 -5.43
C LEU A 120 -1.71 -4.42 -4.00
N VAL A 121 -2.03 -3.17 -3.62
CA VAL A 121 -2.30 -2.85 -2.21
C VAL A 121 -3.54 -3.52 -1.60
N PRO A 122 -4.64 -3.80 -2.31
CA PRO A 122 -5.69 -4.62 -1.75
C PRO A 122 -5.20 -6.04 -1.41
N SER A 123 -4.32 -6.60 -2.26
CA SER A 123 -3.70 -7.91 -2.02
C SER A 123 -2.80 -7.90 -0.78
N VAL A 124 -2.06 -6.81 -0.55
CA VAL A 124 -1.25 -6.61 0.66
C VAL A 124 -2.13 -6.54 1.91
N ALA A 125 -3.24 -5.80 1.85
CA ALA A 125 -4.19 -5.70 2.96
C ALA A 125 -4.78 -7.07 3.34
N LEU A 126 -5.21 -7.86 2.34
CA LEU A 126 -5.70 -9.23 2.54
C LEU A 126 -4.62 -10.15 3.10
N GLY A 127 -3.42 -10.10 2.52
CA GLY A 127 -2.27 -10.88 2.97
C GLY A 127 -1.92 -10.59 4.43
N THR A 128 -1.91 -9.32 4.82
CA THR A 128 -1.69 -8.91 6.22
C THR A 128 -2.78 -9.47 7.13
N ALA A 129 -4.06 -9.38 6.75
CA ALA A 129 -5.15 -9.92 7.55
C ALA A 129 -4.98 -11.42 7.84
N ILE A 130 -4.63 -12.21 6.82
CA ILE A 130 -4.42 -13.66 6.94
C ILE A 130 -3.16 -13.96 7.78
N THR A 131 -2.07 -13.24 7.55
CA THR A 131 -0.80 -13.44 8.28
C THR A 131 -0.97 -13.15 9.77
N ARG A 132 -1.80 -12.16 10.16
CA ARG A 132 -2.09 -11.84 11.56
C ARG A 132 -2.82 -12.98 12.32
N LEU A 133 -3.57 -13.81 11.64
CA LEU A 133 -4.11 -15.04 12.23
C LEU A 133 -2.98 -16.03 12.57
N GLY A 134 -1.94 -16.09 11.73
CA GLY A 134 -0.73 -16.85 12.03
C GLY A 134 0.02 -16.31 13.24
N CYS A 135 0.17 -14.97 13.34
CA CYS A 135 0.75 -14.31 14.51
C CYS A 135 -0.03 -14.62 15.81
N PHE A 136 -1.35 -14.63 15.73
CA PHE A 136 -2.20 -15.01 16.85
C PHE A 136 -1.94 -16.45 17.33
N SER A 137 -1.79 -17.38 16.41
CA SER A 137 -1.48 -18.77 16.73
C SER A 137 -0.07 -18.96 17.30
N ALA A 138 0.90 -18.14 16.85
CA ALA A 138 2.28 -18.15 17.32
C ALA A 138 2.48 -17.40 18.65
N GLY A 139 1.58 -16.48 19.01
CA GLY A 139 1.67 -15.65 20.21
C GLY A 139 2.51 -14.37 20.07
N CYS A 140 2.97 -14.02 18.88
CA CYS A 140 3.73 -12.78 18.68
C CYS A 140 2.82 -11.54 18.60
N ASP A 141 3.38 -10.34 18.82
CA ASP A 141 2.65 -9.06 18.73
C ASP A 141 1.43 -8.95 19.67
N TYR A 142 1.50 -9.55 20.85
CA TYR A 142 0.42 -9.58 21.82
C TYR A 142 0.09 -8.19 22.39
N GLY A 143 -1.12 -8.07 22.96
CA GLY A 143 -1.60 -6.83 23.57
C GLY A 143 -1.32 -6.75 25.06
N LYS A 144 -1.66 -5.58 25.64
CA LYS A 144 -1.61 -5.31 27.08
C LYS A 144 -2.57 -6.22 27.86
N PRO A 145 -2.32 -6.43 29.16
CA PRO A 145 -3.29 -7.06 30.05
C PRO A 145 -4.65 -6.35 30.01
N THR A 146 -5.74 -7.14 30.07
CA THR A 146 -7.09 -6.59 29.97
C THR A 146 -8.09 -7.35 30.83
N THR A 147 -9.12 -6.66 31.28
CA THR A 147 -10.30 -7.25 31.94
C THR A 147 -11.46 -7.47 30.95
N ALA A 148 -11.29 -7.11 29.67
CA ALA A 148 -12.34 -7.26 28.68
C ALA A 148 -12.75 -8.73 28.51
N PRO A 149 -14.06 -9.02 28.32
CA PRO A 149 -14.57 -10.41 28.26
C PRO A 149 -14.01 -11.19 27.07
N TRP A 150 -13.59 -10.52 26.01
CA TRP A 150 -12.97 -11.11 24.81
C TRP A 150 -11.44 -11.18 24.89
N GLY A 151 -10.84 -10.82 26.02
CA GLY A 151 -9.40 -10.98 26.25
C GLY A 151 -9.01 -12.47 26.20
N VAL A 152 -7.86 -12.77 25.62
CA VAL A 152 -7.37 -14.14 25.39
C VAL A 152 -6.24 -14.48 26.36
N ILE A 153 -6.25 -15.70 26.88
CA ILE A 153 -5.19 -16.23 27.73
C ILE A 153 -4.32 -17.17 26.89
N PHE A 154 -3.01 -16.88 26.86
CA PHE A 154 -2.03 -17.73 26.22
C PHE A 154 -1.53 -18.78 27.23
N SER A 155 -1.52 -20.05 26.85
CA SER A 155 -1.16 -21.16 27.72
C SER A 155 -0.06 -22.08 27.17
N ASN A 156 0.43 -21.79 25.96
CA ASN A 156 1.41 -22.65 25.29
C ASN A 156 2.84 -22.19 25.63
N ALA A 157 3.61 -23.09 26.28
CA ALA A 157 4.99 -22.83 26.70
C ALA A 157 5.92 -22.55 25.51
N LEU A 158 5.75 -23.25 24.37
CA LEU A 158 6.56 -23.03 23.16
C LEU A 158 6.31 -21.65 22.57
N ALA A 159 5.09 -21.12 22.65
CA ALA A 159 4.79 -19.75 22.23
C ALA A 159 5.49 -18.74 23.15
N HIS A 160 5.51 -18.97 24.45
CA HIS A 160 6.23 -18.14 25.41
C HIS A 160 7.73 -18.11 25.14
N GLU A 161 8.35 -19.26 24.96
CA GLU A 161 9.79 -19.39 24.66
C GLU A 161 10.16 -18.66 23.35
N ALA A 162 9.30 -18.76 22.32
CA ALA A 162 9.57 -18.19 21.02
C ALA A 162 9.31 -16.66 20.93
N THR A 163 8.34 -16.14 21.69
CA THR A 163 7.84 -14.76 21.50
C THR A 163 7.82 -13.92 22.76
N GLY A 164 8.06 -14.51 23.94
CA GLY A 164 7.96 -13.84 25.24
C GLY A 164 6.52 -13.54 25.69
N VAL A 165 5.49 -14.11 25.04
CA VAL A 165 4.09 -13.85 25.43
C VAL A 165 3.82 -14.31 26.86
N PRO A 166 3.21 -13.46 27.74
CA PRO A 166 2.88 -13.84 29.11
C PRO A 166 1.88 -15.00 29.14
N LEU A 167 2.17 -16.02 29.96
CA LEU A 167 1.28 -17.16 30.16
C LEU A 167 0.30 -16.88 31.30
N GLY A 168 -0.92 -17.38 31.18
CA GLY A 168 -1.95 -17.30 32.25
C GLY A 168 -2.54 -15.89 32.43
N VAL A 169 -2.09 -14.90 31.70
CA VAL A 169 -2.60 -13.52 31.78
C VAL A 169 -3.57 -13.28 30.63
N ARG A 170 -4.69 -12.62 30.95
CA ARG A 170 -5.66 -12.21 29.94
C ARG A 170 -5.15 -10.98 29.19
N LEU A 171 -4.91 -11.09 27.88
CA LEU A 171 -4.33 -10.06 27.02
C LEU A 171 -5.32 -9.62 25.94
N HIS A 172 -5.21 -8.37 25.47
CA HIS A 172 -5.88 -7.94 24.28
C HIS A 172 -5.36 -8.74 23.07
N PRO A 173 -6.24 -9.37 22.26
CA PRO A 173 -5.83 -10.09 21.04
C PRO A 173 -5.57 -9.09 19.90
N THR A 174 -4.51 -8.30 20.04
CA THR A 174 -4.13 -7.23 19.08
C THR A 174 -3.94 -7.76 17.67
N GLN A 175 -3.49 -9.01 17.53
CA GLN A 175 -3.36 -9.69 16.24
C GLN A 175 -4.72 -9.82 15.54
N LEU A 176 -5.78 -10.19 16.29
CA LEU A 176 -7.13 -10.29 15.73
C LEU A 176 -7.71 -8.92 15.40
N TYR A 177 -7.42 -7.88 16.20
CA TYR A 177 -7.82 -6.52 15.90
C TYR A 177 -7.15 -6.02 14.61
N GLU A 178 -5.86 -6.28 14.44
CA GLU A 178 -5.14 -5.90 13.23
C GLU A 178 -5.63 -6.69 12.01
N SER A 179 -5.93 -8.00 12.19
CA SER A 179 -6.54 -8.82 11.13
C SER A 179 -7.91 -8.25 10.71
N ALA A 180 -8.78 -7.93 11.65
CA ALA A 180 -10.09 -7.35 11.37
C ALA A 180 -9.98 -5.96 10.69
N THR A 181 -9.07 -5.11 11.18
CA THR A 181 -8.81 -3.78 10.62
C THR A 181 -8.32 -3.88 9.18
N THR A 182 -7.32 -4.74 8.91
CA THR A 182 -6.77 -4.89 7.55
C THR A 182 -7.74 -5.59 6.60
N LEU A 183 -8.60 -6.48 7.10
CA LEU A 183 -9.70 -7.06 6.32
C LEU A 183 -10.76 -6.01 5.97
N ALA A 184 -11.11 -5.13 6.91
CA ALA A 184 -12.00 -3.99 6.65
C ALA A 184 -11.38 -3.03 5.61
N ILE A 185 -10.09 -2.71 5.74
CA ILE A 185 -9.35 -1.93 4.75
C ILE A 185 -9.43 -2.61 3.38
N PHE A 186 -9.17 -3.91 3.29
CA PHE A 186 -9.30 -4.68 2.05
C PHE A 186 -10.67 -4.51 1.40
N ALA A 187 -11.75 -4.67 2.18
CA ALA A 187 -13.12 -4.51 1.70
C ALA A 187 -13.38 -3.09 1.18
N VAL A 188 -12.93 -2.06 1.91
CA VAL A 188 -13.03 -0.65 1.50
C VAL A 188 -12.27 -0.41 0.19
N LEU A 189 -11.05 -0.91 0.06
CA LEU A 189 -10.24 -0.74 -1.14
C LEU A 189 -10.85 -1.45 -2.36
N LEU A 190 -11.43 -2.65 -2.19
CA LEU A 190 -12.15 -3.35 -3.25
C LEU A 190 -13.37 -2.56 -3.73
N TRP A 191 -14.14 -2.00 -2.79
CA TRP A 191 -15.30 -1.17 -3.11
C TRP A 191 -14.90 0.14 -3.80
N TRP A 192 -13.78 0.75 -3.39
CA TRP A 192 -13.30 2.02 -3.93
C TRP A 192 -12.55 1.88 -5.25
N SER A 193 -11.80 0.79 -5.46
CA SER A 193 -10.94 0.58 -6.64
C SER A 193 -11.63 0.87 -7.99
N PRO A 194 -12.89 0.44 -8.27
CA PRO A 194 -13.56 0.78 -9.53
C PRO A 194 -14.03 2.25 -9.61
N ARG A 195 -14.03 3.00 -8.50
CA ARG A 195 -14.51 4.38 -8.38
C ARG A 195 -13.37 5.40 -8.30
N LYS A 196 -12.12 4.95 -8.30
CA LYS A 196 -10.95 5.84 -8.25
C LYS A 196 -10.96 6.80 -9.44
N LYS A 197 -10.50 8.03 -9.21
CA LYS A 197 -10.41 9.06 -10.25
C LYS A 197 -9.02 9.11 -10.89
N HIS A 198 -7.97 8.82 -10.11
CA HIS A 198 -6.58 8.88 -10.55
C HIS A 198 -5.84 7.61 -10.18
N ASP A 199 -4.81 7.28 -10.95
CA ASP A 199 -3.88 6.23 -10.55
C ASP A 199 -3.10 6.65 -9.30
N GLY A 200 -3.00 5.73 -8.34
CA GLY A 200 -2.43 5.96 -7.02
C GLY A 200 -3.43 6.32 -5.91
N ASP A 201 -4.71 6.55 -6.24
CA ASP A 201 -5.71 6.90 -5.22
C ASP A 201 -5.96 5.73 -4.25
N VAL A 202 -6.00 4.49 -4.75
CA VAL A 202 -6.18 3.28 -3.92
C VAL A 202 -4.96 3.05 -3.03
N PHE A 203 -3.77 3.28 -3.57
CA PHE A 203 -2.51 3.20 -2.81
C PHE A 203 -2.46 4.22 -1.67
N LEU A 204 -2.75 5.49 -1.95
CA LEU A 204 -2.80 6.54 -0.93
C LEU A 204 -3.87 6.25 0.12
N GLY A 205 -5.03 5.75 -0.30
CA GLY A 205 -6.08 5.32 0.61
C GLY A 205 -5.66 4.18 1.53
N TYR A 206 -4.98 3.17 0.99
CA TYR A 206 -4.39 2.10 1.79
C TYR A 206 -3.43 2.64 2.84
N LEU A 207 -2.46 3.46 2.42
CA LEU A 207 -1.48 4.04 3.33
C LEU A 207 -2.15 4.85 4.46
N GLY A 208 -3.16 5.67 4.13
CA GLY A 208 -3.87 6.48 5.11
C GLY A 208 -4.67 5.64 6.11
N LEU A 209 -5.46 4.70 5.61
CA LEU A 209 -6.28 3.82 6.44
C LEU A 209 -5.41 2.90 7.32
N TYR A 210 -4.33 2.34 6.75
CA TYR A 210 -3.41 1.49 7.51
C TYR A 210 -2.64 2.29 8.57
N ALA A 211 -2.12 3.48 8.22
CA ALA A 211 -1.42 4.34 9.18
C ALA A 211 -2.33 4.75 10.34
N ALA A 212 -3.59 5.13 10.07
CA ALA A 212 -4.55 5.46 11.10
C ALA A 212 -4.89 4.25 11.99
N GLY A 213 -5.18 3.09 11.38
CA GLY A 213 -5.44 1.85 12.11
C GLY A 213 -4.25 1.42 12.97
N ARG A 214 -3.03 1.48 12.41
CA ARG A 214 -1.80 1.14 13.11
C ARG A 214 -1.52 2.07 14.29
N PHE A 215 -1.74 3.38 14.10
CA PHE A 215 -1.60 4.36 15.16
C PHE A 215 -2.51 4.07 16.35
N LEU A 216 -3.77 3.73 16.10
CA LEU A 216 -4.75 3.41 17.14
C LEU A 216 -4.45 2.08 17.83
N LEU A 217 -4.12 1.04 17.07
CA LEU A 217 -3.84 -0.29 17.63
C LEU A 217 -2.58 -0.31 18.50
N GLU A 218 -1.65 0.59 18.25
CA GLU A 218 -0.41 0.69 19.03
C GLU A 218 -0.64 0.97 20.52
N TYR A 219 -1.73 1.65 20.88
CA TYR A 219 -2.08 1.89 22.30
C TYR A 219 -2.43 0.60 23.05
N LEU A 220 -2.89 -0.43 22.34
CA LEU A 220 -3.30 -1.72 22.91
C LEU A 220 -2.17 -2.75 22.92
N ARG A 221 -1.05 -2.48 22.27
CA ARG A 221 0.09 -3.41 22.21
C ARG A 221 0.82 -3.49 23.54
N GLY A 222 1.22 -4.71 23.92
CA GLY A 222 1.89 -5.01 25.19
C GLY A 222 3.34 -5.47 25.08
N ASP A 223 3.82 -5.77 23.87
CA ASP A 223 5.20 -6.21 23.65
C ASP A 223 6.20 -5.06 23.88
N GLU A 224 7.25 -5.32 24.64
CA GLU A 224 8.24 -4.30 25.07
C GLU A 224 9.32 -4.02 24.02
N ASN A 225 9.55 -4.96 23.09
CA ASN A 225 10.62 -4.91 22.08
C ASN A 225 10.37 -3.92 20.92
N ARG A 226 9.46 -2.98 21.07
CA ARG A 226 9.16 -1.93 20.09
C ARG A 226 9.96 -0.67 20.41
N GLY A 227 10.61 -0.11 19.41
CA GLY A 227 11.34 1.15 19.56
C GLY A 227 10.41 2.31 19.97
N PHE A 228 10.94 3.26 20.74
CA PHE A 228 10.26 4.50 21.11
C PHE A 228 11.07 5.70 20.65
N VAL A 229 10.37 6.79 20.32
CA VAL A 229 10.95 8.06 19.89
C VAL A 229 10.52 9.15 20.90
N PHE A 230 11.32 10.21 21.02
CA PHE A 230 11.04 11.34 21.90
C PHE A 230 10.77 10.96 23.37
N HIS A 231 11.73 10.28 24.02
CA HIS A 231 11.62 9.90 25.44
C HIS A 231 10.33 9.13 25.77
N HIS A 232 10.00 8.11 24.97
CA HIS A 232 8.81 7.25 25.14
C HIS A 232 7.45 7.91 24.88
N LEU A 233 7.39 9.12 24.31
CA LEU A 233 6.13 9.79 23.96
C LEU A 233 5.39 9.05 22.84
N LEU A 234 6.12 8.58 21.81
CA LEU A 234 5.56 7.87 20.66
C LEU A 234 6.35 6.59 20.41
N SER A 235 5.65 5.52 20.04
CA SER A 235 6.33 4.37 19.45
C SER A 235 6.87 4.73 18.06
N THR A 236 7.91 4.02 17.62
CA THR A 236 8.43 4.16 16.24
C THR A 236 7.33 3.96 15.20
N SER A 237 6.40 3.03 15.43
CA SER A 237 5.25 2.79 14.55
C SER A 237 4.29 3.98 14.49
N GLN A 238 4.01 4.63 15.62
CA GLN A 238 3.17 5.84 15.69
C GLN A 238 3.82 7.02 14.99
N PHE A 239 5.12 7.21 15.19
CA PHE A 239 5.88 8.26 14.52
C PHE A 239 5.85 8.10 12.99
N ILE A 240 6.12 6.87 12.48
CA ILE A 240 6.03 6.57 11.05
C ILE A 240 4.61 6.80 10.53
N ALA A 241 3.58 6.38 11.28
CA ALA A 241 2.19 6.59 10.88
C ALA A 241 1.84 8.09 10.73
N LEU A 242 2.31 8.94 11.64
CA LEU A 242 2.12 10.40 11.55
C LEU A 242 2.82 11.00 10.34
N LEU A 243 4.06 10.57 10.04
CA LEU A 243 4.78 11.02 8.84
C LEU A 243 4.05 10.62 7.56
N VAL A 244 3.53 9.40 7.50
CA VAL A 244 2.75 8.91 6.34
C VAL A 244 1.47 9.73 6.18
N LEU A 245 0.72 9.98 7.26
CA LEU A 245 -0.51 10.79 7.22
C LEU A 245 -0.23 12.24 6.81
N ALA A 246 0.85 12.84 7.30
CA ALA A 246 1.29 14.17 6.89
C ALA A 246 1.67 14.22 5.41
N GLY A 247 2.41 13.23 4.92
CA GLY A 247 2.78 13.10 3.51
C GLY A 247 1.56 12.97 2.58
N ILE A 248 0.60 12.12 2.96
CA ILE A 248 -0.65 11.96 2.21
C ILE A 248 -1.44 13.28 2.18
N SER A 249 -1.56 13.94 3.32
CA SER A 249 -2.23 15.25 3.41
C SER A 249 -1.55 16.28 2.50
N GLY A 250 -0.22 16.31 2.47
CA GLY A 250 0.56 17.15 1.56
C GLY A 250 0.26 16.86 0.08
N VAL A 251 0.19 15.57 -0.30
CA VAL A 251 -0.15 15.19 -1.68
C VAL A 251 -1.57 15.62 -2.05
N PHE A 252 -2.55 15.49 -1.15
CA PHE A 252 -3.92 15.94 -1.40
C PHE A 252 -4.01 17.47 -1.54
N ILE A 253 -3.33 18.22 -0.68
CA ILE A 253 -3.27 19.70 -0.74
C ILE A 253 -2.64 20.11 -2.07
N TRP A 254 -1.49 19.52 -2.42
CA TRP A 254 -0.79 19.80 -3.68
C TRP A 254 -1.67 19.53 -4.91
N ARG A 255 -2.36 18.37 -4.95
CA ARG A 255 -3.30 18.03 -6.03
C ARG A 255 -4.46 19.03 -6.14
N ARG A 256 -4.98 19.54 -5.01
CA ARG A 256 -6.06 20.55 -5.01
C ARG A 256 -5.58 21.87 -5.59
N VAL A 257 -4.41 22.35 -5.17
CA VAL A 257 -3.86 23.64 -5.63
C VAL A 257 -3.57 23.59 -7.13
N HIS A 258 -2.81 22.61 -7.61
CA HIS A 258 -2.43 22.53 -9.03
C HIS A 258 -3.55 22.02 -9.94
N GLY A 259 -4.52 21.32 -9.41
CA GLY A 259 -5.76 20.96 -10.14
C GLY A 259 -6.65 22.16 -10.41
N SER A 260 -6.71 23.10 -9.47
CA SER A 260 -7.45 24.36 -9.62
C SER A 260 -6.81 25.29 -10.66
N GLU A 261 -5.46 25.39 -10.67
CA GLU A 261 -4.73 26.21 -11.66
C GLU A 261 -4.94 25.72 -13.10
N LYS A 262 -4.91 24.39 -13.32
CA LYS A 262 -5.21 23.83 -14.64
C LYS A 262 -6.64 24.05 -15.09
N ALA A 263 -7.60 24.01 -14.18
CA ALA A 263 -8.99 24.27 -14.49
C ALA A 263 -9.24 25.75 -14.84
N SER A 264 -8.60 26.69 -14.14
CA SER A 264 -8.68 28.14 -14.43
C SER A 264 -8.00 28.46 -15.75
N ALA A 265 -6.82 27.92 -16.04
CA ALA A 265 -6.12 28.13 -17.31
C ALA A 265 -6.91 27.60 -18.52
N LEU A 266 -7.60 26.46 -18.38
CA LEU A 266 -8.48 25.91 -19.43
C LEU A 266 -9.72 26.78 -19.66
N SER A 267 -10.28 27.37 -18.59
CA SER A 267 -11.44 28.27 -18.69
C SER A 267 -11.09 29.61 -19.33
N GLU A 268 -9.89 30.15 -19.05
CA GLU A 268 -9.38 31.36 -19.66
C GLU A 268 -9.02 31.16 -21.14
N GLY A 269 -8.39 30.05 -21.50
CA GLY A 269 -8.08 29.67 -22.88
C GLY A 269 -9.35 29.54 -23.73
N SER A 270 -10.37 28.88 -23.20
CA SER A 270 -11.67 28.70 -23.87
C SER A 270 -12.42 30.02 -24.06
N SER A 271 -12.37 30.92 -23.10
CA SER A 271 -13.04 32.25 -23.19
C SER A 271 -12.34 33.19 -24.18
N THR A 272 -11.01 33.13 -24.31
CA THR A 272 -10.25 33.90 -25.29
C THR A 272 -10.46 33.39 -26.72
N GLU A 273 -10.52 32.07 -26.91
CA GLU A 273 -10.79 31.45 -28.22
C GLU A 273 -12.21 31.77 -28.71
N PHE A 274 -13.20 31.72 -27.82
CA PHE A 274 -14.59 32.09 -28.12
C PHE A 274 -14.75 33.58 -28.47
N SER A 275 -14.03 34.46 -27.79
CA SER A 275 -13.97 35.89 -28.10
C SER A 275 -13.35 36.19 -29.44
N GLN A 276 -12.25 35.51 -29.82
CA GLN A 276 -11.61 35.67 -31.13
C GLN A 276 -12.49 35.18 -32.27
N VAL A 277 -13.15 34.03 -32.13
CA VAL A 277 -14.07 33.49 -33.14
C VAL A 277 -15.33 34.41 -33.28
N ALA A 278 -15.84 34.92 -32.19
CA ALA A 278 -16.97 35.88 -32.22
C ALA A 278 -16.60 37.21 -32.88
N GLY A 279 -15.35 37.72 -32.61
CA GLY A 279 -14.84 38.94 -33.26
C GLY A 279 -14.59 38.76 -34.76
N ALA A 280 -14.05 37.59 -35.18
CA ALA A 280 -13.83 37.27 -36.61
C ALA A 280 -15.15 37.15 -37.38
N ASN A 281 -16.16 36.51 -36.78
CA ASN A 281 -17.52 36.41 -37.38
C ASN A 281 -18.22 37.76 -37.48
N ALA A 282 -18.03 38.66 -36.49
CA ALA A 282 -18.60 40.00 -36.51
C ALA A 282 -17.94 40.88 -37.62
N GLY A 283 -16.62 40.72 -37.84
CA GLY A 283 -15.87 41.37 -38.93
C GLY A 283 -16.32 40.91 -40.32
N GLN A 284 -16.56 39.64 -40.53
CA GLN A 284 -17.05 39.09 -41.78
C GLN A 284 -18.51 39.58 -42.11
N ARG A 285 -19.36 39.66 -41.10
CA ARG A 285 -20.74 40.22 -41.29
C ARG A 285 -20.76 41.70 -41.64
N LYS A 286 -19.83 42.48 -41.10
CA LYS A 286 -19.71 43.93 -41.49
C LYS A 286 -19.21 44.07 -42.93
N ASN A 287 -18.26 43.23 -43.34
CA ASN A 287 -17.69 43.27 -44.69
C ASN A 287 -18.71 42.83 -45.77
N SER A 288 -19.51 41.81 -45.49
CA SER A 288 -20.57 41.34 -46.39
C SER A 288 -21.68 42.40 -46.57
N ARG A 289 -22.09 43.12 -45.46
CA ARG A 289 -23.07 44.22 -45.52
C ARG A 289 -22.53 45.46 -46.28
N GLY A 290 -21.20 45.75 -46.16
CA GLY A 290 -20.54 46.80 -46.92
C GLY A 290 -20.55 46.52 -48.43
N ASN A 291 -20.26 45.28 -48.81
CA ASN A 291 -20.23 44.86 -50.22
C ASN A 291 -21.62 44.82 -50.89
N HIS A 292 -22.70 44.48 -50.11
CA HIS A 292 -24.08 44.55 -50.60
C HIS A 292 -24.56 45.99 -50.80
N LYS A 293 -24.17 46.94 -49.92
CA LYS A 293 -24.49 48.38 -50.10
C LYS A 293 -23.76 48.97 -51.29
N ALA A 294 -22.50 48.60 -51.56
CA ALA A 294 -21.76 49.06 -52.72
C ALA A 294 -22.33 48.50 -54.02
N LYS A 295 -22.72 47.24 -54.10
CA LYS A 295 -23.39 46.67 -55.28
C LYS A 295 -24.75 47.30 -55.56
N ARG A 296 -25.57 47.67 -54.58
CA ARG A 296 -26.84 48.38 -54.76
C ARG A 296 -26.64 49.81 -55.28
N LYS A 297 -25.60 50.52 -54.86
CA LYS A 297 -25.31 51.87 -55.38
C LYS A 297 -24.88 51.85 -56.85
N MET A 298 -24.12 50.82 -57.32
CA MET A 298 -23.72 50.67 -58.73
C MET A 298 -24.88 50.26 -59.65
N GLN A 299 -25.91 49.60 -59.16
CA GLN A 299 -27.07 49.21 -59.99
C GLN A 299 -28.05 50.35 -60.23
N ASN A 300 -28.06 51.38 -59.36
CA ASN A 300 -28.96 52.55 -59.49
C ASN A 300 -28.36 53.75 -60.24
N SER A 301 -27.16 53.63 -60.79
CA SER A 301 -26.43 54.69 -61.56
C SER A 301 -26.23 54.28 -63.03
N LYS A 302 -27.24 53.68 -63.73
CA LYS A 302 -27.25 53.64 -65.19
C LYS A 302 -28.01 54.83 -65.74
N PRO A 303 -27.39 55.66 -66.57
CA PRO A 303 -28.07 56.77 -67.29
C PRO A 303 -29.00 56.21 -68.35
N VAL A 304 -30.11 56.96 -68.56
CA VAL A 304 -31.07 56.86 -69.67
C VAL A 304 -30.42 57.26 -70.97
#